data_0099cf10717ca32a7fd0d9820df8717e
#
_entry.id   0099cf10717ca32a7fd0d9820df8717e
#
_cell.length_a   1.000
_cell.length_b   1.000
_cell.length_c   1.000
_cell.angle_alpha   90.00
_cell.angle_beta   90.00
_cell.angle_gamma   90.00
#
_symmetry.space_group_name_H-M   'P 1'
#
loop_
_entity.id
_entity.type
_entity.pdbx_description
1 polymer ?
#
loop_
_entity_poly.entity_id
_entity_poly.type
_entity_poly.pdbx_seq_one_letter_code
_entity_poly.pdbx_strand_id
1 'polypeptide(L)'
;MEAATTTEQAVPPPRLRDAYNNEVLPQLISKFGYTTPMRAPRLEKITLNMGLGSSVDTKAREKAIGELALIAGQMPNTRIAKKSIASFKLREGMPVGASVTLRGARMWEFLDRLCSIAIPRIRDFRGLKATSFDGRGNYSMGVREQLIFPEIDYDTVDETRGLDITITTSAPTDYEAFELLLGLGMPFAKEGRPVPEGAENADDASAEEAPVAEAEAAPAEVEEAADDNEIPAEESDSAGAEETQEDQA
;
A
#
# COMPACT_ATOMS: atom_id res chain seq x y z
N MET A 1 25.52 8.72 49.12
CA MET A 1 24.98 7.99 47.99
C MET A 1 23.74 8.73 47.52
N GLU A 2 23.94 9.67 46.57
CA GLU A 2 22.84 10.42 45.96
C GLU A 2 22.20 9.55 44.88
N ALA A 3 20.94 9.26 45.07
CA ALA A 3 20.12 8.59 44.08
C ALA A 3 19.93 9.57 42.91
N ALA A 4 20.55 9.30 41.76
CA ALA A 4 20.28 10.00 40.53
C ALA A 4 18.83 9.76 40.13
N THR A 5 17.99 10.74 40.42
CA THR A 5 16.59 10.76 39.90
C THR A 5 16.72 11.00 38.40
N THR A 6 16.64 9.91 37.64
CA THR A 6 16.47 9.96 36.17
C THR A 6 15.15 10.65 35.94
N THR A 7 15.17 11.93 35.61
CA THR A 7 14.00 12.66 35.13
C THR A 7 13.62 12.05 33.82
N GLU A 8 12.63 11.16 33.83
CA GLU A 8 11.97 10.65 32.64
C GLU A 8 11.39 11.86 31.90
N GLN A 9 12.10 12.30 30.86
CA GLN A 9 11.58 13.37 30.00
C GLN A 9 10.28 12.85 29.40
N ALA A 10 9.16 13.43 29.82
CA ALA A 10 7.85 13.11 29.29
C ALA A 10 7.88 13.33 27.78
N VAL A 11 7.84 12.23 27.02
CA VAL A 11 7.74 12.26 25.56
C VAL A 11 6.51 13.05 25.19
N PRO A 12 6.60 14.11 24.36
CA PRO A 12 5.44 14.89 23.98
C PRO A 12 4.37 13.99 23.34
N PRO A 13 3.08 14.28 23.51
CA PRO A 13 2.02 13.49 22.92
C PRO A 13 2.15 13.50 21.38
N PRO A 14 1.84 12.38 20.69
CA PRO A 14 1.92 12.31 19.24
C PRO A 14 0.97 13.32 18.60
N ARG A 15 1.48 14.15 17.69
CA ARG A 15 0.75 15.21 16.98
C ARG A 15 -0.58 14.72 16.38
N LEU A 16 -0.55 13.57 15.71
CA LEU A 16 -1.72 13.01 15.04
C LEU A 16 -2.82 12.56 16.00
N ARG A 17 -2.46 12.18 17.24
CA ARG A 17 -3.43 11.86 18.30
C ARG A 17 -4.18 13.11 18.75
N ASP A 18 -3.47 14.22 18.87
CA ASP A 18 -4.11 15.49 19.25
C ASP A 18 -5.01 16.01 18.12
N ALA A 19 -4.57 15.90 16.87
CA ALA A 19 -5.40 16.20 15.69
C ALA A 19 -6.65 15.32 15.64
N TYR A 20 -6.53 14.02 15.93
CA TYR A 20 -7.69 13.13 16.01
C TYR A 20 -8.71 13.61 17.06
N ASN A 21 -8.27 13.95 18.28
CA ASN A 21 -9.16 14.35 19.36
C ASN A 21 -9.82 15.71 19.11
N ASN A 22 -9.09 16.65 18.52
CA ASN A 22 -9.52 18.05 18.39
C ASN A 22 -10.31 18.30 17.09
N GLU A 23 -9.96 17.62 16.00
CA GLU A 23 -10.49 17.90 14.67
C GLU A 23 -11.32 16.74 14.12
N VAL A 24 -10.72 15.54 14.05
CA VAL A 24 -11.34 14.39 13.35
C VAL A 24 -12.54 13.83 14.12
N LEU A 25 -12.41 13.67 15.43
CA LEU A 25 -13.47 13.12 16.28
C LEU A 25 -14.76 13.95 16.21
N PRO A 26 -14.76 15.29 16.37
CA PRO A 26 -15.97 16.10 16.23
C PRO A 26 -16.59 16.03 14.82
N GLN A 27 -15.76 15.98 13.79
CA GLN A 27 -16.21 15.84 12.39
C GLN A 27 -16.94 14.51 12.16
N LEU A 28 -16.39 13.40 12.66
CA LEU A 28 -17.01 12.08 12.56
C LEU A 28 -18.33 12.01 13.33
N ILE A 29 -18.38 12.60 14.54
CA ILE A 29 -19.61 12.65 15.32
C ILE A 29 -20.70 13.42 14.59
N SER A 30 -20.38 14.57 13.98
CA SER A 30 -21.34 15.36 13.24
C SER A 30 -21.78 14.69 11.94
N LYS A 31 -20.86 14.00 11.22
CA LYS A 31 -21.14 13.35 9.96
C LYS A 31 -22.01 12.09 10.11
N PHE A 32 -21.72 11.28 11.11
CA PHE A 32 -22.42 10.00 11.36
C PHE A 32 -23.50 10.07 12.42
N GLY A 33 -23.66 11.21 13.10
CA GLY A 33 -24.71 11.40 14.13
C GLY A 33 -24.55 10.50 15.35
N TYR A 34 -23.30 10.22 15.78
CA TYR A 34 -23.08 9.37 16.96
C TYR A 34 -23.59 10.04 18.23
N THR A 35 -24.35 9.28 19.02
CA THR A 35 -24.88 9.75 20.30
C THR A 35 -23.80 9.94 21.36
N THR A 36 -22.71 9.15 21.28
CA THR A 36 -21.62 9.19 22.25
C THR A 36 -20.25 9.18 21.54
N PRO A 37 -19.26 9.95 22.04
CA PRO A 37 -17.90 9.94 21.47
C PRO A 37 -17.22 8.57 21.48
N MET A 38 -17.64 7.68 22.38
CA MET A 38 -17.07 6.33 22.53
C MET A 38 -17.43 5.41 21.36
N ARG A 39 -18.47 5.73 20.59
CA ARG A 39 -18.89 4.98 19.40
C ARG A 39 -18.13 5.38 18.17
N ALA A 40 -17.52 6.56 18.17
CA ALA A 40 -16.76 7.04 17.03
C ALA A 40 -15.59 6.10 16.71
N PRO A 41 -15.30 5.85 15.42
CA PRO A 41 -14.21 4.99 14.99
C PRO A 41 -12.85 5.53 15.44
N ARG A 42 -11.99 4.63 15.92
CA ARG A 42 -10.64 4.94 16.38
C ARG A 42 -9.65 3.92 15.87
N LEU A 43 -8.38 4.30 15.84
CA LEU A 43 -7.29 3.37 15.55
C LEU A 43 -7.03 2.45 16.74
N GLU A 44 -6.91 1.15 16.49
CA GLU A 44 -6.62 0.15 17.52
C GLU A 44 -5.17 -0.32 17.47
N LYS A 45 -4.68 -0.68 16.28
CA LYS A 45 -3.32 -1.16 16.06
C LYS A 45 -2.91 -0.99 14.60
N ILE A 46 -1.59 -0.94 14.38
CA ILE A 46 -0.99 -1.08 13.06
C ILE A 46 -0.08 -2.31 13.08
N THR A 47 -0.25 -3.20 12.14
CA THR A 47 0.58 -4.39 12.00
C THR A 47 1.46 -4.23 10.77
N LEU A 48 2.77 -4.36 10.96
CA LEU A 48 3.76 -4.39 9.92
C LEU A 48 4.20 -5.83 9.70
N ASN A 49 4.28 -6.26 8.45
CA ASN A 49 4.74 -7.58 8.09
C ASN A 49 5.76 -7.49 6.95
N MET A 50 6.89 -8.16 7.11
CA MET A 50 7.91 -8.27 6.08
C MET A 50 8.14 -9.75 5.78
N GLY A 51 7.84 -10.17 4.54
CA GLY A 51 8.11 -11.50 4.05
C GLY A 51 9.57 -11.62 3.60
N LEU A 52 10.32 -12.52 4.17
CA LEU A 52 11.73 -12.73 3.85
C LEU A 52 11.96 -13.95 2.94
N GLY A 53 10.97 -14.85 2.86
CA GLY A 53 11.10 -16.08 2.09
C GLY A 53 12.00 -17.14 2.75
N SER A 54 12.18 -18.26 2.06
CA SER A 54 12.95 -19.42 2.55
C SER A 54 14.41 -19.41 2.12
N SER A 55 14.75 -18.70 1.04
CA SER A 55 16.08 -18.72 0.41
C SER A 55 17.05 -17.68 0.96
N VAL A 56 16.57 -16.80 1.87
CA VAL A 56 17.38 -15.70 2.41
C VAL A 56 18.38 -16.19 3.43
N ASP A 57 19.64 -15.80 3.30
CA ASP A 57 20.70 -16.09 4.25
C ASP A 57 20.41 -15.55 5.65
N THR A 58 20.96 -16.21 6.67
CA THR A 58 20.76 -15.83 8.09
C THR A 58 21.19 -14.38 8.34
N LYS A 59 22.33 -13.95 7.78
CA LYS A 59 22.83 -12.58 7.94
C LYS A 59 21.91 -11.55 7.27
N ALA A 60 21.45 -11.82 6.06
CA ALA A 60 20.53 -10.95 5.34
C ALA A 60 19.16 -10.84 6.04
N ARG A 61 18.73 -11.92 6.69
CA ARG A 61 17.53 -11.96 7.52
C ARG A 61 17.66 -11.10 8.78
N GLU A 62 18.79 -11.21 9.49
CA GLU A 62 19.08 -10.39 10.67
C GLU A 62 19.10 -8.90 10.33
N LYS A 63 19.70 -8.52 9.19
CA LYS A 63 19.66 -7.14 8.68
C LYS A 63 18.23 -6.67 8.42
N ALA A 64 17.42 -7.47 7.73
CA ALA A 64 16.02 -7.14 7.44
C ALA A 64 15.17 -6.96 8.72
N ILE A 65 15.43 -7.78 9.74
CA ILE A 65 14.80 -7.63 11.07
C ILE A 65 15.25 -6.32 11.73
N GLY A 66 16.55 -5.98 11.60
CA GLY A 66 17.09 -4.71 12.07
C GLY A 66 16.45 -3.48 11.37
N GLU A 67 16.32 -3.53 10.05
CA GLU A 67 15.64 -2.50 9.25
C GLU A 67 14.18 -2.32 9.69
N LEU A 68 13.44 -3.42 9.85
CA LEU A 68 12.07 -3.35 10.35
C LEU A 68 11.99 -2.80 11.78
N ALA A 69 13.00 -3.08 12.62
CA ALA A 69 13.07 -2.54 13.97
C ALA A 69 13.29 -1.02 13.97
N LEU A 70 14.10 -0.50 13.05
CA LEU A 70 14.31 0.94 12.86
C LEU A 70 13.02 1.64 12.43
N ILE A 71 12.33 1.10 11.42
CA ILE A 71 11.05 1.63 10.94
C ILE A 71 9.99 1.64 12.05
N ALA A 72 9.86 0.53 12.78
CA ALA A 72 8.83 0.34 13.78
C ALA A 72 9.12 1.01 15.13
N GLY A 73 10.39 1.31 15.41
CA GLY A 73 10.84 1.74 16.74
C GLY A 73 10.63 0.67 17.82
N GLN A 74 10.46 -0.59 17.41
CA GLN A 74 10.19 -1.72 18.28
C GLN A 74 10.75 -3.01 17.66
N MET A 75 11.32 -3.90 18.48
CA MET A 75 11.88 -5.17 18.02
C MET A 75 10.81 -6.04 17.36
N PRO A 76 11.04 -6.53 16.12
CA PRO A 76 10.12 -7.43 15.43
C PRO A 76 10.11 -8.83 16.02
N ASN A 77 8.98 -9.50 15.87
CA ASN A 77 8.85 -10.92 16.16
C ASN A 77 9.11 -11.71 14.88
N THR A 78 10.09 -12.60 14.91
CA THR A 78 10.40 -13.51 13.81
C THR A 78 9.27 -14.53 13.62
N ARG A 79 8.76 -14.64 12.40
CA ARG A 79 7.72 -15.61 12.03
C ARG A 79 8.34 -16.87 11.46
N ILE A 80 7.98 -18.00 12.05
CA ILE A 80 8.48 -19.34 11.67
C ILE A 80 7.40 -20.11 10.88
N ALA A 81 7.86 -20.97 9.98
CA ALA A 81 6.99 -21.87 9.22
C ALA A 81 6.33 -22.90 10.14
N LYS A 82 5.01 -23.06 10.04
CA LYS A 82 4.22 -24.02 10.82
C LYS A 82 4.15 -25.41 10.19
N LYS A 83 4.36 -25.52 8.88
CA LYS A 83 4.29 -26.77 8.11
C LYS A 83 5.43 -26.82 7.11
N SER A 84 5.93 -28.02 6.83
CA SER A 84 6.91 -28.26 5.77
C SER A 84 6.20 -28.35 4.42
N ILE A 85 6.66 -27.58 3.43
CA ILE A 85 6.13 -27.55 2.06
C ILE A 85 7.31 -27.68 1.09
N ALA A 86 7.41 -28.82 0.42
CA ALA A 86 8.56 -29.14 -0.45
C ALA A 86 8.66 -28.20 -1.67
N SER A 87 7.53 -27.83 -2.28
CA SER A 87 7.49 -26.92 -3.44
C SER A 87 8.08 -25.56 -3.16
N PHE A 88 7.96 -25.05 -1.94
CA PHE A 88 8.54 -23.77 -1.51
C PHE A 88 9.87 -23.92 -0.76
N LYS A 89 10.45 -25.12 -0.75
CA LYS A 89 11.70 -25.43 0.00
C LYS A 89 11.63 -25.02 1.47
N LEU A 90 10.45 -25.13 2.08
CA LEU A 90 10.17 -24.80 3.47
C LEU A 90 10.18 -26.04 4.34
N ARG A 91 10.83 -25.92 5.51
CA ARG A 91 10.75 -26.89 6.60
C ARG A 91 10.08 -26.24 7.80
N GLU A 92 9.40 -27.04 8.59
CA GLU A 92 8.85 -26.61 9.87
C GLU A 92 9.93 -26.02 10.77
N GLY A 93 9.63 -24.92 11.46
CA GLY A 93 10.59 -24.20 12.31
C GLY A 93 11.52 -23.22 11.57
N MET A 94 11.55 -23.19 10.23
CA MET A 94 12.36 -22.22 9.51
C MET A 94 11.76 -20.81 9.63
N PRO A 95 12.60 -19.78 9.87
CA PRO A 95 12.14 -18.39 9.87
C PRO A 95 11.85 -17.93 8.44
N VAL A 96 10.64 -17.41 8.21
CA VAL A 96 10.13 -17.00 6.89
C VAL A 96 9.79 -15.52 6.78
N GLY A 97 9.74 -14.81 7.90
CA GLY A 97 9.39 -13.39 7.91
C GLY A 97 9.53 -12.76 9.29
N ALA A 98 9.22 -11.47 9.34
CA ALA A 98 9.19 -10.72 10.58
C ALA A 98 7.90 -9.88 10.65
N SER A 99 7.34 -9.71 11.83
CA SER A 99 6.16 -8.86 12.02
C SER A 99 6.22 -8.08 13.32
N VAL A 100 5.61 -6.88 13.28
CA VAL A 100 5.48 -5.99 14.44
C VAL A 100 4.03 -5.55 14.57
N THR A 101 3.54 -5.43 15.79
CA THR A 101 2.25 -4.80 16.07
C THR A 101 2.48 -3.57 16.90
N LEU A 102 2.12 -2.42 16.35
CA LEU A 102 2.23 -1.11 16.98
C LEU A 102 0.91 -0.72 17.63
N ARG A 103 0.99 -0.15 18.84
CA ARG A 103 -0.15 0.36 19.59
C ARG A 103 0.23 1.65 20.35
N GLY A 104 -0.78 2.42 20.76
CA GLY A 104 -0.58 3.62 21.57
C GLY A 104 0.25 4.69 20.87
N ALA A 105 1.20 5.33 21.56
CA ALA A 105 2.00 6.43 21.03
C ALA A 105 2.77 6.03 19.76
N ARG A 106 3.45 4.88 19.78
CA ARG A 106 4.23 4.38 18.63
C ARG A 106 3.39 4.17 17.37
N MET A 107 2.13 3.76 17.51
CA MET A 107 1.20 3.62 16.40
C MET A 107 0.91 4.97 15.75
N TRP A 108 0.64 6.00 16.54
CA TRP A 108 0.35 7.34 16.06
C TRP A 108 1.57 8.00 15.39
N GLU A 109 2.74 7.85 15.99
CA GLU A 109 4.01 8.34 15.42
C GLU A 109 4.35 7.65 14.10
N PHE A 110 4.16 6.33 14.02
CA PHE A 110 4.35 5.60 12.79
C PHE A 110 3.38 6.06 11.69
N LEU A 111 2.09 6.25 12.02
CA LEU A 111 1.10 6.73 11.05
C LEU A 111 1.44 8.14 10.56
N ASP A 112 1.89 9.03 11.44
CA ASP A 112 2.31 10.37 11.05
C ASP A 112 3.49 10.35 10.07
N ARG A 113 4.53 9.57 10.35
CA ARG A 113 5.66 9.38 9.43
C ARG A 113 5.24 8.74 8.11
N LEU A 114 4.33 7.77 8.17
CA LEU A 114 3.81 7.11 6.97
C LEU A 114 3.10 8.12 6.05
N CYS A 115 2.16 8.90 6.59
CA CYS A 115 1.36 9.85 5.81
C CYS A 115 2.18 11.07 5.34
N SER A 116 3.00 11.63 6.23
CA SER A 116 3.70 12.89 5.98
C SER A 116 5.00 12.71 5.18
N ILE A 117 5.69 11.58 5.33
CA ILE A 117 7.03 11.40 4.77
C ILE A 117 7.09 10.22 3.80
N ALA A 118 6.67 9.02 4.23
CA ALA A 118 6.90 7.80 3.47
C ALA A 118 6.04 7.73 2.21
N ILE A 119 4.74 7.98 2.31
CA ILE A 119 3.81 7.92 1.15
C ILE A 119 4.20 8.90 0.03
N PRO A 120 4.53 10.19 0.29
CA PRO A 120 4.95 11.10 -0.76
C PRO A 120 6.26 10.71 -1.46
N ARG A 121 7.10 9.88 -0.83
CA ARG A 121 8.36 9.38 -1.40
C ARG A 121 8.19 8.13 -2.29
N ILE A 122 6.99 7.55 -2.36
CA ILE A 122 6.70 6.43 -3.25
C ILE A 122 6.80 6.91 -4.70
N ARG A 123 7.54 6.17 -5.53
CA ARG A 123 7.63 6.45 -6.97
C ARG A 123 6.27 6.28 -7.64
N ASP A 124 5.93 7.19 -8.54
CA ASP A 124 4.68 7.17 -9.33
C ASP A 124 3.42 7.04 -8.46
N PHE A 125 3.42 7.70 -7.30
CA PHE A 125 2.30 7.66 -6.39
C PHE A 125 1.08 8.39 -6.98
N ARG A 126 -0.04 7.67 -7.14
CA ARG A 126 -1.31 8.19 -7.66
C ARG A 126 -2.44 8.19 -6.63
N GLY A 127 -2.12 7.93 -5.39
CA GLY A 127 -3.09 7.75 -4.32
C GLY A 127 -3.22 6.29 -3.89
N LEU A 128 -3.65 6.09 -2.66
CA LEU A 128 -3.90 4.77 -2.08
C LEU A 128 -5.20 4.19 -2.62
N LYS A 129 -5.24 2.88 -2.86
CA LYS A 129 -6.45 2.22 -3.33
C LYS A 129 -7.52 2.22 -2.23
N ALA A 130 -8.65 2.82 -2.50
CA ALA A 130 -9.77 2.86 -1.56
C ALA A 130 -10.55 1.53 -1.48
N THR A 131 -10.29 0.59 -2.41
CA THR A 131 -10.90 -0.76 -2.42
C THR A 131 -10.16 -1.79 -1.53
N SER A 132 -9.09 -1.39 -0.83
CA SER A 132 -8.26 -2.30 -0.02
C SER A 132 -8.75 -2.41 1.44
N PHE A 133 -10.02 -2.15 1.68
CA PHE A 133 -10.69 -2.45 2.94
C PHE A 133 -11.19 -3.90 2.96
N ASP A 134 -11.39 -4.46 4.16
CA ASP A 134 -11.74 -5.87 4.37
C ASP A 134 -13.24 -6.12 4.60
N GLY A 135 -14.11 -5.13 4.46
CA GLY A 135 -15.55 -5.19 4.78
C GLY A 135 -15.86 -4.99 6.27
N ARG A 136 -14.84 -4.80 7.11
CA ARG A 136 -14.97 -4.61 8.57
C ARG A 136 -14.18 -3.42 9.09
N GLY A 137 -13.90 -2.47 8.21
CA GLY A 137 -13.22 -1.23 8.56
C GLY A 137 -11.71 -1.36 8.79
N ASN A 138 -11.05 -2.44 8.38
CA ASN A 138 -9.60 -2.51 8.41
C ASN A 138 -9.03 -2.24 7.03
N TYR A 139 -7.91 -1.53 6.98
CA TYR A 139 -7.25 -1.16 5.75
C TYR A 139 -5.88 -1.83 5.62
N SER A 140 -5.59 -2.40 4.45
CA SER A 140 -4.32 -3.04 4.16
C SER A 140 -3.66 -2.44 2.92
N MET A 141 -2.37 -2.14 3.02
CA MET A 141 -1.56 -1.66 1.91
C MET A 141 -0.20 -2.34 1.86
N GLY A 142 0.32 -2.54 0.66
CA GLY A 142 1.68 -3.02 0.43
C GLY A 142 2.58 -1.91 -0.07
N VAL A 143 3.75 -1.81 0.52
CA VAL A 143 4.85 -0.95 0.08
C VAL A 143 5.88 -1.84 -0.61
N ARG A 144 6.33 -1.46 -1.80
CA ARG A 144 7.29 -2.27 -2.58
C ARG A 144 8.73 -2.13 -2.08
N GLU A 145 9.08 -0.97 -1.57
CA GLU A 145 10.45 -0.60 -1.19
C GLU A 145 10.50 -0.06 0.23
N GLN A 146 11.31 -0.66 1.10
CA GLN A 146 11.53 -0.14 2.45
C GLN A 146 12.29 1.19 2.47
N LEU A 147 12.96 1.55 1.39
CA LEU A 147 13.75 2.79 1.23
C LEU A 147 12.92 4.08 1.27
N ILE A 148 11.60 3.99 1.20
CA ILE A 148 10.72 5.16 1.38
C ILE A 148 10.80 5.75 2.79
N PHE A 149 11.20 4.94 3.77
CA PHE A 149 11.36 5.39 5.15
C PHE A 149 12.71 6.07 5.35
N PRO A 150 12.75 7.28 5.94
CA PRO A 150 13.98 8.05 6.11
C PRO A 150 14.96 7.43 7.12
N GLU A 151 14.50 6.48 7.94
CA GLU A 151 15.32 5.78 8.93
C GLU A 151 16.25 4.75 8.32
N ILE A 152 16.07 4.44 7.04
CA ILE A 152 16.88 3.44 6.33
C ILE A 152 17.84 4.15 5.39
N ASP A 153 19.13 3.91 5.58
CA ASP A 153 20.18 4.40 4.68
C ASP A 153 20.32 3.47 3.48
N TYR A 154 20.34 4.05 2.29
CA TYR A 154 20.49 3.32 1.03
C TYR A 154 21.76 2.44 0.98
N ASP A 155 22.86 2.94 1.54
CA ASP A 155 24.17 2.26 1.50
C ASP A 155 24.24 1.01 2.39
N THR A 156 23.32 0.87 3.35
CA THR A 156 23.28 -0.27 4.29
C THR A 156 22.38 -1.41 3.82
N VAL A 157 21.55 -1.15 2.81
CA VAL A 157 20.55 -2.10 2.31
C VAL A 157 21.16 -3.01 1.25
N ASP A 158 21.17 -4.31 1.52
CA ASP A 158 21.66 -5.31 0.58
C ASP A 158 20.62 -5.63 -0.50
N GLU A 159 19.34 -5.61 -0.15
CA GLU A 159 18.24 -6.01 -1.04
C GLU A 159 16.96 -5.21 -0.74
N THR A 160 16.31 -4.74 -1.80
CA THR A 160 15.01 -4.06 -1.66
C THR A 160 13.92 -5.06 -1.30
N ARG A 161 13.20 -4.80 -0.20
CA ARG A 161 12.14 -5.66 0.33
C ARG A 161 10.83 -4.91 0.46
N GLY A 162 9.75 -5.64 0.21
CA GLY A 162 8.39 -5.14 0.42
C GLY A 162 7.98 -5.21 1.89
N LEU A 163 7.05 -4.35 2.25
CA LEU A 163 6.45 -4.25 3.57
C LEU A 163 4.92 -4.18 3.45
N ASP A 164 4.23 -5.05 4.16
CA ASP A 164 2.78 -5.01 4.29
C ASP A 164 2.40 -4.24 5.55
N ILE A 165 1.49 -3.30 5.41
CA ILE A 165 0.97 -2.44 6.49
C ILE A 165 -0.53 -2.68 6.60
N THR A 166 -0.98 -3.17 7.75
CA THR A 166 -2.40 -3.35 8.05
C THR A 166 -2.80 -2.43 9.19
N ILE A 167 -3.74 -1.55 8.94
CA ILE A 167 -4.31 -0.61 9.89
C ILE A 167 -5.64 -1.18 10.38
N THR A 168 -5.73 -1.49 11.66
CA THR A 168 -6.96 -1.99 12.28
C THR A 168 -7.66 -0.85 13.00
N THR A 169 -8.93 -0.67 12.68
CA THR A 169 -9.78 0.34 13.30
C THR A 169 -10.93 -0.32 14.09
N SER A 170 -11.64 0.46 14.89
CA SER A 170 -12.85 0.02 15.59
C SER A 170 -14.12 0.31 14.80
N ALA A 171 -14.00 0.78 13.55
CA ALA A 171 -15.13 1.07 12.68
C ALA A 171 -15.88 -0.22 12.31
N PRO A 172 -17.22 -0.24 12.37
CA PRO A 172 -18.03 -1.38 11.95
C PRO A 172 -18.11 -1.52 10.42
N THR A 173 -18.00 -0.40 9.70
CA THR A 173 -18.11 -0.34 8.23
C THR A 173 -16.86 0.27 7.58
N ASP A 174 -16.61 -0.10 6.32
CA ASP A 174 -15.47 0.43 5.56
C ASP A 174 -15.61 1.94 5.29
N TYR A 175 -16.84 2.44 5.15
CA TYR A 175 -17.09 3.87 4.95
C TYR A 175 -16.70 4.71 6.17
N GLU A 176 -17.02 4.25 7.38
CA GLU A 176 -16.60 4.94 8.61
C GLU A 176 -15.07 4.93 8.77
N ALA A 177 -14.43 3.78 8.46
CA ALA A 177 -12.98 3.66 8.49
C ALA A 177 -12.29 4.53 7.44
N PHE A 178 -12.85 4.60 6.23
CA PHE A 178 -12.34 5.46 5.17
C PHE A 178 -12.35 6.94 5.58
N GLU A 179 -13.46 7.42 6.15
CA GLU A 179 -13.57 8.80 6.61
C GLU A 179 -12.62 9.11 7.78
N LEU A 180 -12.44 8.15 8.71
CA LEU A 180 -11.44 8.26 9.75
C LEU A 180 -10.03 8.42 9.18
N LEU A 181 -9.63 7.56 8.26
CA LEU A 181 -8.28 7.56 7.68
C LEU A 181 -8.06 8.79 6.78
N LEU A 182 -9.09 9.23 6.06
CA LEU A 182 -9.06 10.47 5.27
C LEU A 182 -8.85 11.69 6.18
N GLY A 183 -9.58 11.77 7.30
CA GLY A 183 -9.43 12.82 8.31
C GLY A 183 -8.03 12.83 8.96
N LEU A 184 -7.37 11.67 9.06
CA LEU A 184 -5.99 11.55 9.55
C LEU A 184 -4.93 11.89 8.48
N GLY A 185 -5.35 12.27 7.26
CA GLY A 185 -4.44 12.72 6.20
C GLY A 185 -3.92 11.63 5.28
N MET A 186 -4.57 10.45 5.22
CA MET A 186 -4.20 9.42 4.24
C MET A 186 -4.66 9.82 2.83
N PRO A 187 -3.75 9.86 1.83
CA PRO A 187 -4.07 10.29 0.46
C PRO A 187 -4.66 9.14 -0.35
N PHE A 188 -5.99 9.00 -0.32
CA PHE A 188 -6.71 8.02 -1.13
C PHE A 188 -6.92 8.52 -2.57
N ALA A 189 -6.91 7.58 -3.52
CA ALA A 189 -7.33 7.83 -4.89
C ALA A 189 -8.82 8.21 -4.93
N LYS A 190 -9.22 8.92 -5.99
CA LYS A 190 -10.63 9.30 -6.16
C LYS A 190 -11.52 8.11 -6.55
N GLU A 191 -10.93 7.11 -7.19
CA GLU A 191 -11.61 5.91 -7.68
C GLU A 191 -11.82 4.87 -6.56
N GLY A 192 -12.95 4.18 -6.60
CA GLY A 192 -13.25 3.06 -5.71
C GLY A 192 -13.46 3.43 -4.25
N ARG A 193 -13.89 4.64 -3.94
CA ARG A 193 -14.20 5.05 -2.56
C ARG A 193 -15.40 4.26 -2.04
N PRO A 194 -15.36 3.76 -0.79
CA PRO A 194 -16.51 3.11 -0.19
C PRO A 194 -17.66 4.11 -0.06
N VAL A 195 -18.86 3.68 -0.42
CA VAL A 195 -20.08 4.48 -0.39
C VAL A 195 -20.88 4.09 0.86
N PRO A 196 -21.63 5.00 1.50
CA PRO A 196 -22.47 4.64 2.63
C PRO A 196 -23.50 3.59 2.23
N GLU A 197 -23.77 2.62 3.14
CA GLU A 197 -24.79 1.60 2.92
C GLU A 197 -26.16 2.27 2.63
N GLY A 198 -26.67 2.07 1.42
CA GLY A 198 -27.92 2.69 0.93
C GLY A 198 -27.75 3.71 -0.20
N ALA A 199 -26.53 4.06 -0.61
CA ALA A 199 -26.25 5.00 -1.70
C ALA A 199 -25.67 4.33 -2.97
N GLU A 200 -25.94 3.04 -3.18
CA GLU A 200 -25.35 2.24 -4.28
C GLU A 200 -25.69 2.70 -5.70
N ASN A 201 -26.41 3.81 -5.91
CA ASN A 201 -26.84 4.25 -7.24
C ASN A 201 -26.67 5.75 -7.54
N ALA A 202 -25.82 6.49 -6.81
CA ALA A 202 -25.73 7.95 -7.03
C ALA A 202 -24.50 8.41 -7.83
N ASP A 203 -23.45 7.62 -7.97
CA ASP A 203 -22.20 8.06 -8.62
C ASP A 203 -22.01 7.57 -10.08
N ASP A 204 -22.92 6.73 -10.61
CA ASP A 204 -22.90 6.33 -12.03
C ASP A 204 -23.71 7.28 -12.94
N ALA A 205 -24.38 8.28 -12.35
CA ALA A 205 -25.21 9.22 -13.10
C ALA A 205 -24.52 10.57 -13.41
N SER A 206 -23.28 10.81 -12.95
CA SER A 206 -22.60 12.10 -13.17
C SER A 206 -21.46 12.06 -14.21
N ALA A 207 -21.32 10.94 -14.95
CA ALA A 207 -20.33 10.84 -16.03
C ALA A 207 -20.94 11.02 -17.44
N GLU A 208 -22.25 11.26 -17.55
CA GLU A 208 -22.93 11.46 -18.83
C GLU A 208 -23.80 12.71 -18.77
N GLU A 209 -23.20 13.87 -18.94
CA GLU A 209 -23.81 15.08 -19.52
C GLU A 209 -22.80 16.24 -19.55
N ALA A 210 -21.94 16.22 -20.60
CA ALA A 210 -21.43 17.44 -21.15
C ALA A 210 -22.27 17.77 -22.39
N PRO A 211 -22.95 18.90 -22.48
CA PRO A 211 -23.74 19.25 -23.66
C PRO A 211 -22.78 19.54 -24.81
N VAL A 212 -22.90 18.75 -25.87
CA VAL A 212 -22.31 19.03 -27.17
C VAL A 212 -23.10 20.21 -27.76
N ALA A 213 -22.48 21.39 -27.77
CA ALA A 213 -23.03 22.52 -28.50
C ALA A 213 -23.02 22.20 -29.99
N GLU A 214 -24.22 22.14 -30.54
CA GLU A 214 -24.57 22.14 -31.94
C GLU A 214 -23.95 23.35 -32.63
N ALA A 215 -23.12 23.14 -33.62
CA ALA A 215 -22.78 24.12 -34.63
C ALA A 215 -23.09 23.50 -36.00
N GLU A 216 -24.25 23.90 -36.48
CA GLU A 216 -24.76 23.75 -37.84
C GLU A 216 -23.84 24.44 -38.84
N ALA A 217 -23.39 23.76 -39.89
CA ALA A 217 -23.23 24.34 -41.22
C ALA A 217 -23.00 23.20 -42.25
N ALA A 218 -23.82 23.29 -43.25
CA ALA A 218 -24.09 22.39 -44.36
C ALA A 218 -22.99 22.38 -45.48
N PRO A 219 -23.23 21.71 -46.63
CA PRO A 219 -22.32 20.76 -47.24
C PRO A 219 -21.61 21.29 -48.48
N ALA A 220 -20.54 20.68 -48.90
CA ALA A 220 -20.04 20.81 -50.27
C ALA A 220 -19.48 19.47 -50.73
N GLU A 221 -19.99 19.08 -51.83
CA GLU A 221 -19.79 17.93 -52.72
C GLU A 221 -18.41 17.88 -53.37
N VAL A 222 -18.17 16.64 -53.96
CA VAL A 222 -17.36 16.34 -55.16
C VAL A 222 -15.88 16.00 -54.81
N GLU A 223 -15.28 14.94 -55.22
CA GLU A 223 -15.25 14.06 -56.38
C GLU A 223 -14.26 12.91 -56.12
N GLU A 224 -14.64 11.75 -56.58
CA GLU A 224 -13.99 10.61 -57.11
C GLU A 224 -12.52 10.75 -57.57
N ALA A 225 -11.67 9.84 -57.14
CA ALA A 225 -10.70 9.18 -58.01
C ALA A 225 -10.16 7.87 -57.40
N ALA A 226 -10.52 6.81 -58.01
CA ALA A 226 -9.85 5.52 -57.89
C ALA A 226 -8.41 5.57 -58.39
N ASP A 227 -7.53 4.82 -57.78
CA ASP A 227 -6.58 4.03 -58.58
C ASP A 227 -5.97 2.88 -57.79
N ASP A 228 -5.99 1.77 -58.46
CA ASP A 228 -5.38 0.48 -58.18
C ASP A 228 -3.89 0.56 -57.92
N ASN A 229 -3.36 -0.27 -57.06
CA ASN A 229 -2.22 -1.07 -57.44
C ASN A 229 -2.05 -2.33 -56.57
N GLU A 230 -1.95 -3.39 -57.30
CA GLU A 230 -1.82 -4.81 -56.97
C GLU A 230 -0.50 -5.13 -56.25
N ILE A 231 -0.60 -6.30 -55.58
CA ILE A 231 0.41 -7.16 -55.00
C ILE A 231 1.44 -7.60 -56.09
N PRO A 232 2.69 -8.00 -55.76
CA PRO A 232 2.88 -9.44 -55.72
C PRO A 232 3.75 -9.97 -54.54
N ALA A 233 3.41 -11.20 -54.18
CA ALA A 233 4.20 -12.13 -53.41
C ALA A 233 5.38 -12.66 -54.25
N GLU A 234 6.50 -12.94 -53.60
CA GLU A 234 7.44 -13.98 -54.07
C GLU A 234 8.00 -14.78 -52.91
N GLU A 235 7.79 -16.06 -53.04
CA GLU A 235 8.45 -17.19 -52.38
C GLU A 235 9.90 -17.32 -52.80
N SER A 236 10.68 -17.94 -51.92
CA SER A 236 11.71 -18.99 -52.22
C SER A 236 12.56 -19.18 -50.98
N ASP A 237 12.51 -20.24 -50.26
CA ASP A 237 12.97 -21.61 -50.49
C ASP A 237 14.48 -21.86 -50.38
N SER A 238 14.79 -22.95 -49.71
CA SER A 238 15.99 -23.80 -49.68
C SER A 238 17.01 -23.54 -48.56
N ALA A 239 17.13 -24.40 -47.57
CA ALA A 239 17.78 -25.72 -47.54
C ALA A 239 19.31 -25.70 -47.35
N GLY A 240 19.78 -26.52 -46.41
CA GLY A 240 21.17 -26.98 -46.25
C GLY A 240 21.55 -27.03 -44.76
N ALA A 241 21.43 -28.03 -44.03
CA ALA A 241 22.06 -29.37 -43.89
C ALA A 241 23.57 -29.35 -43.68
N GLU A 242 23.96 -30.15 -42.73
CA GLU A 242 25.23 -30.85 -42.40
C GLU A 242 25.93 -30.34 -41.13
N GLU A 243 25.88 -31.14 -40.05
CA GLU A 243 26.74 -32.29 -39.67
C GLU A 243 28.22 -31.95 -39.50
N THR A 244 28.70 -32.21 -38.29
CA THR A 244 29.85 -33.03 -37.86
C THR A 244 30.16 -32.69 -36.42
N GLN A 245 30.00 -33.58 -35.45
CA GLN A 245 30.80 -34.69 -34.96
C GLN A 245 32.20 -34.35 -34.41
N GLU A 246 32.41 -34.86 -33.19
CA GLU A 246 33.68 -35.35 -32.58
C GLU A 246 34.66 -34.27 -32.09
N ASP A 247 35.39 -34.36 -31.03
CA ASP A 247 35.88 -35.48 -30.20
C ASP A 247 36.55 -34.93 -28.93
N GLN A 248 36.53 -35.71 -27.87
CA GLN A 248 37.50 -36.04 -26.82
C GLN A 248 38.53 -34.97 -26.34
N ALA A 249 38.52 -34.68 -25.04
CA ALA A 249 39.57 -35.03 -24.08
C ALA A 249 39.11 -34.64 -22.64
#